data_a1ea86eefef28dd68261115d5f2f4548
#
_entry.id   a1ea86eefef28dd68261115d5f2f4548
#
_cell.length_a   1.000
_cell.length_b   1.000
_cell.length_c   1.000
_cell.angle_alpha   90.00
_cell.angle_beta   90.00
_cell.angle_gamma   90.00
#
_symmetry.space_group_name_H-M   'P 1'
#
loop_
_entity.id
_entity.type
_entity.pdbx_description
1 polymer ?
#
loop_
_entity_poly.entity_id
_entity_poly.type
_entity_poly.pdbx_seq_one_letter_code
_entity_poly.pdbx_strand_id
1 'polypeptide(L)'
;MSTLSKTYYIKDVNMINAEKVKIKPNAKKLKVISLFSGCGGMDLGFRGNFDFLDKHFDSNPFNIIFANDIFKQAADMYEDNFDMEVNRQDINDINVNKDMPQDKDVDVILGGFPCQTFSYAGKRKGLSDPRGQLYLQMIRIIDHYKPKMFVAENVDGIRNSRKDRDGQNVNVSALDTILKDFDSHGYNVQYHVLLAADYGVPQMRRRVIIMGIRKDLGDISDEYYPLPTYDETGKITGQKWLTAKDGIDDLWNKVNKTTIPNHTSRDISKAKFYPGRKMQGNNRILSNRPSPTIRAEHHGNIEAHYRTKLDDPNDMNGWRRLSVRECARLQSFPDTYNFTASASSAYKAIGNAVPPVLAWNIARSVYYTLNKL
;
A
#
# COMPACT_ATOMS: atom_id res chain seq x y z
N MET A 1 29.86 4.79 7.24
CA MET A 1 28.86 4.78 8.33
C MET A 1 27.56 5.31 7.73
N SER A 2 26.60 4.45 7.47
CA SER A 2 25.33 4.79 6.85
C SER A 2 24.46 5.47 7.89
N THR A 3 24.06 6.70 7.63
CA THR A 3 22.98 7.39 8.31
C THR A 3 21.66 6.66 8.03
N LEU A 4 21.41 5.58 8.78
CA LEU A 4 20.07 5.04 8.94
C LEU A 4 19.23 6.16 9.55
N SER A 5 18.25 6.64 8.78
CA SER A 5 17.25 7.56 9.25
C SER A 5 16.80 7.15 10.65
N LYS A 6 16.78 8.10 11.58
CA LYS A 6 16.13 7.94 12.87
C LYS A 6 14.71 7.45 12.61
N THR A 7 14.50 6.17 12.68
CA THR A 7 13.17 5.61 12.91
C THR A 7 12.78 6.20 14.25
N TYR A 8 11.76 7.03 14.28
CA TYR A 8 11.24 7.60 15.50
C TYR A 8 10.67 6.44 16.33
N TYR A 9 11.49 5.81 17.13
CA TYR A 9 11.05 4.94 18.20
C TYR A 9 10.48 5.82 19.29
N ILE A 10 9.20 5.97 19.24
CA ILE A 10 8.44 6.91 20.01
C ILE A 10 8.21 6.31 21.39
N LYS A 11 9.02 6.69 22.36
CA LYS A 11 8.67 6.49 23.78
C LYS A 11 7.61 7.47 24.28
N ASP A 12 7.29 8.52 23.50
CA ASP A 12 6.53 9.67 23.98
C ASP A 12 5.32 10.07 23.13
N VAL A 13 4.90 9.27 22.14
CA VAL A 13 3.68 9.57 21.35
C VAL A 13 2.64 8.49 21.61
N ASN A 14 1.44 8.91 22.01
CA ASN A 14 0.28 8.06 22.27
C ASN A 14 -0.34 7.51 20.96
N MET A 15 0.46 6.87 20.12
CA MET A 15 -0.05 6.22 18.90
C MET A 15 -0.99 5.06 19.22
N ILE A 16 -1.89 4.76 18.28
CA ILE A 16 -2.92 3.75 18.48
C ILE A 16 -2.34 2.34 18.30
N ASN A 17 -2.42 1.53 19.32
CA ASN A 17 -2.23 0.10 19.14
C ASN A 17 -3.48 -0.48 18.45
N ALA A 18 -3.39 -0.68 17.13
CA ALA A 18 -4.48 -1.11 16.28
C ALA A 18 -5.09 -2.47 16.72
N GLU A 19 -4.28 -3.38 17.24
CA GLU A 19 -4.73 -4.69 17.74
C GLU A 19 -5.60 -4.58 19.00
N LYS A 20 -5.43 -3.50 19.76
CA LYS A 20 -6.23 -3.22 20.97
C LYS A 20 -7.51 -2.43 20.71
N VAL A 21 -7.70 -1.93 19.50
CA VAL A 21 -8.93 -1.22 19.12
C VAL A 21 -10.10 -2.20 19.07
N LYS A 22 -11.03 -2.07 20.01
CA LYS A 22 -12.23 -2.91 20.05
C LYS A 22 -13.30 -2.34 19.13
N ILE A 23 -13.80 -3.18 18.22
CA ILE A 23 -14.97 -2.85 17.40
C ILE A 23 -16.21 -3.41 18.09
N LYS A 24 -17.21 -2.56 18.27
CA LYS A 24 -18.51 -3.00 18.84
C LYS A 24 -19.18 -3.98 17.88
N PRO A 25 -19.80 -5.09 18.35
CA PRO A 25 -20.42 -6.08 17.48
C PRO A 25 -21.43 -5.51 16.47
N ASN A 26 -22.13 -4.44 16.86
CA ASN A 26 -23.15 -3.76 16.05
C ASN A 26 -22.68 -2.36 15.62
N ALA A 27 -21.38 -2.16 15.39
CA ALA A 27 -20.87 -0.89 14.92
C ALA A 27 -21.52 -0.51 13.58
N LYS A 28 -21.95 0.75 13.45
CA LYS A 28 -22.43 1.27 12.17
C LYS A 28 -21.34 1.08 11.11
N LYS A 29 -21.73 0.55 9.95
CA LYS A 29 -20.81 0.48 8.81
C LYS A 29 -20.51 1.88 8.29
N LEU A 30 -19.24 2.23 8.23
CA LEU A 30 -18.74 3.49 7.71
C LEU A 30 -18.58 3.37 6.20
N LYS A 31 -19.17 4.30 5.46
CA LYS A 31 -19.15 4.31 3.99
C LYS A 31 -17.82 4.83 3.46
N VAL A 32 -17.22 4.09 2.55
CA VAL A 32 -15.89 4.38 2.00
C VAL A 32 -15.95 4.48 0.48
N ILE A 33 -15.35 5.53 -0.07
CA ILE A 33 -15.02 5.64 -1.50
C ILE A 33 -13.52 5.36 -1.65
N SER A 34 -13.17 4.44 -2.55
CA SER A 34 -11.79 4.06 -2.85
C SER A 34 -11.40 4.53 -4.25
N LEU A 35 -10.43 5.42 -4.32
CA LEU A 35 -9.90 5.98 -5.56
C LEU A 35 -8.50 5.41 -5.82
N PHE A 36 -8.20 5.13 -7.10
CA PHE A 36 -6.95 4.46 -7.48
C PHE A 36 -6.80 3.13 -6.73
N SER A 37 -7.90 2.37 -6.64
CA SER A 37 -8.04 1.20 -5.78
C SER A 37 -7.07 0.05 -6.13
N GLY A 38 -6.54 0.03 -7.36
CA GLY A 38 -5.67 -1.03 -7.83
C GLY A 38 -6.33 -2.39 -7.72
N CYS A 39 -5.59 -3.38 -7.24
CA CYS A 39 -6.16 -4.69 -6.91
C CYS A 39 -6.69 -4.77 -5.46
N GLY A 40 -7.04 -3.67 -4.82
CA GLY A 40 -7.76 -3.67 -3.53
C GLY A 40 -6.91 -3.98 -2.29
N GLY A 41 -5.59 -3.78 -2.32
CA GLY A 41 -4.76 -4.07 -1.14
C GLY A 41 -5.11 -3.21 0.08
N MET A 42 -5.35 -1.90 -0.13
CA MET A 42 -5.81 -1.00 0.93
C MET A 42 -7.23 -1.36 1.39
N ASP A 43 -8.11 -1.62 0.46
CA ASP A 43 -9.52 -1.92 0.69
C ASP A 43 -9.70 -3.24 1.45
N LEU A 44 -8.86 -4.24 1.16
CA LEU A 44 -8.83 -5.49 1.91
C LEU A 44 -8.48 -5.26 3.38
N GLY A 45 -7.48 -4.42 3.65
CA GLY A 45 -7.13 -4.03 5.03
C GLY A 45 -8.27 -3.27 5.70
N PHE A 46 -8.91 -2.32 5.00
CA PHE A 46 -10.07 -1.59 5.53
C PHE A 46 -11.26 -2.50 5.79
N ARG A 47 -11.54 -3.47 4.93
CA ARG A 47 -12.58 -4.47 5.17
C ARG A 47 -12.23 -5.39 6.34
N GLY A 48 -10.97 -5.81 6.45
CA GLY A 48 -10.54 -6.85 7.36
C GLY A 48 -11.11 -8.23 6.98
N ASN A 49 -11.22 -9.14 7.94
CA ASN A 49 -11.69 -10.51 7.78
C ASN A 49 -10.85 -11.32 6.78
N PHE A 50 -9.57 -11.39 7.03
CA PHE A 50 -8.66 -12.19 6.23
C PHE A 50 -7.55 -12.82 7.09
N ASP A 51 -7.01 -13.93 6.63
CA ASP A 51 -5.87 -14.60 7.27
C ASP A 51 -4.59 -14.25 6.52
N PHE A 52 -3.55 -13.96 7.27
CA PHE A 52 -2.20 -13.83 6.72
C PHE A 52 -1.20 -14.58 7.60
N LEU A 53 -0.53 -15.56 7.01
CA LEU A 53 0.24 -16.56 7.74
C LEU A 53 -0.63 -17.20 8.84
N ASP A 54 -0.15 -17.27 10.06
CA ASP A 54 -0.86 -17.90 11.18
C ASP A 54 -1.77 -16.91 11.96
N LYS A 55 -2.03 -15.71 11.42
CA LYS A 55 -2.79 -14.66 12.09
C LYS A 55 -4.06 -14.31 11.34
N HIS A 56 -5.17 -14.27 12.08
CA HIS A 56 -6.44 -13.70 11.61
C HIS A 56 -6.49 -12.20 11.86
N PHE A 57 -6.92 -11.44 10.85
CA PHE A 57 -7.16 -10.01 10.91
C PHE A 57 -8.66 -9.76 10.89
N ASP A 58 -9.22 -9.47 12.05
CA ASP A 58 -10.67 -9.30 12.25
C ASP A 58 -11.28 -8.28 11.29
N SER A 59 -12.59 -8.42 11.05
CA SER A 59 -13.38 -7.45 10.29
C SER A 59 -13.30 -6.05 10.88
N ASN A 60 -13.26 -5.06 10.00
CA ASN A 60 -13.43 -3.65 10.31
C ASN A 60 -14.82 -3.16 9.86
N PRO A 61 -15.39 -2.13 10.51
CA PRO A 61 -16.73 -1.65 10.18
C PRO A 61 -16.73 -0.68 8.98
N PHE A 62 -15.92 -0.94 7.98
CA PHE A 62 -15.89 -0.17 6.74
C PHE A 62 -16.61 -0.91 5.62
N ASN A 63 -17.40 -0.18 4.85
CA ASN A 63 -18.11 -0.65 3.68
C ASN A 63 -17.69 0.16 2.47
N ILE A 64 -16.94 -0.46 1.56
CA ILE A 64 -16.54 0.16 0.30
C ILE A 64 -17.79 0.23 -0.58
N ILE A 65 -18.26 1.44 -0.89
CA ILE A 65 -19.47 1.67 -1.68
C ILE A 65 -19.16 2.10 -3.12
N PHE A 66 -17.90 2.43 -3.41
CA PHE A 66 -17.40 2.78 -4.73
C PHE A 66 -15.90 2.55 -4.80
N ALA A 67 -15.43 1.97 -5.89
CA ALA A 67 -14.01 1.83 -6.23
C ALA A 67 -13.75 2.29 -7.67
N ASN A 68 -12.61 2.93 -7.90
CA ASN A 68 -12.18 3.38 -9.22
C ASN A 68 -10.71 3.05 -9.46
N ASP A 69 -10.43 2.45 -10.61
CA ASP A 69 -9.06 2.31 -11.15
C ASP A 69 -9.09 2.18 -12.68
N ILE A 70 -8.22 2.89 -13.37
CA ILE A 70 -8.10 2.86 -14.83
C ILE A 70 -7.37 1.60 -15.33
N PHE A 71 -6.61 0.92 -14.47
CA PHE A 71 -5.87 -0.27 -14.85
C PHE A 71 -6.80 -1.50 -14.86
N LYS A 72 -7.35 -1.80 -16.04
CA LYS A 72 -8.36 -2.84 -16.22
C LYS A 72 -8.02 -4.15 -15.51
N GLN A 73 -6.81 -4.67 -15.64
CA GLN A 73 -6.42 -5.95 -15.06
C GLN A 73 -6.40 -5.89 -13.52
N ALA A 74 -6.10 -4.74 -12.92
CA ALA A 74 -6.21 -4.57 -11.47
C ALA A 74 -7.67 -4.51 -11.03
N ALA A 75 -8.52 -3.82 -11.80
CA ALA A 75 -9.97 -3.80 -11.57
C ALA A 75 -10.59 -5.21 -11.67
N ASP A 76 -10.22 -5.99 -12.69
CA ASP A 76 -10.68 -7.39 -12.83
C ASP A 76 -10.30 -8.21 -11.57
N MET A 77 -9.05 -8.11 -11.10
CA MET A 77 -8.61 -8.80 -9.87
C MET A 77 -9.32 -8.28 -8.61
N TYR A 78 -9.65 -6.99 -8.56
CA TYR A 78 -10.43 -6.41 -7.47
C TYR A 78 -11.84 -7.04 -7.43
N GLU A 79 -12.54 -7.02 -8.55
CA GLU A 79 -13.91 -7.56 -8.66
C GLU A 79 -14.00 -9.04 -8.29
N ASP A 80 -13.01 -9.84 -8.69
CA ASP A 80 -12.94 -11.28 -8.35
C ASP A 80 -12.79 -11.55 -6.82
N ASN A 81 -12.35 -10.54 -6.04
CA ASN A 81 -12.08 -10.71 -4.61
C ASN A 81 -13.03 -9.91 -3.71
N PHE A 82 -13.75 -8.93 -4.23
CA PHE A 82 -14.60 -8.04 -3.44
C PHE A 82 -16.10 -8.14 -3.72
N ASP A 83 -16.49 -8.87 -4.73
CA ASP A 83 -17.90 -9.00 -5.16
C ASP A 83 -18.56 -7.61 -5.39
N MET A 84 -17.81 -6.71 -6.05
CA MET A 84 -18.32 -5.40 -6.44
C MET A 84 -17.63 -4.88 -7.71
N GLU A 85 -18.37 -4.16 -8.52
CA GLU A 85 -17.87 -3.52 -9.73
C GLU A 85 -16.90 -2.39 -9.42
N VAL A 86 -15.85 -2.26 -10.25
CA VAL A 86 -14.89 -1.15 -10.23
C VAL A 86 -15.19 -0.21 -11.39
N ASN A 87 -15.37 1.07 -11.13
CA ASN A 87 -15.44 2.08 -12.18
C ASN A 87 -14.06 2.19 -12.86
N ARG A 88 -14.02 1.94 -14.18
CA ARG A 88 -12.77 1.90 -14.97
C ARG A 88 -12.49 3.19 -15.77
N GLN A 89 -13.28 4.24 -15.54
CA GLN A 89 -13.06 5.52 -16.20
C GLN A 89 -11.76 6.16 -15.71
N ASP A 90 -11.13 6.98 -16.56
CA ASP A 90 -10.13 7.92 -16.08
C ASP A 90 -10.78 8.84 -15.03
N ILE A 91 -10.15 9.02 -13.89
CA ILE A 91 -10.67 9.86 -12.82
C ILE A 91 -10.91 11.31 -13.26
N ASN A 92 -10.18 11.78 -14.29
CA ASN A 92 -10.39 13.09 -14.88
C ASN A 92 -11.75 13.20 -15.57
N ASP A 93 -12.28 12.09 -16.09
CA ASP A 93 -13.53 12.05 -16.87
C ASP A 93 -14.75 11.70 -16.01
N ILE A 94 -14.55 11.28 -14.75
CA ILE A 94 -15.63 10.95 -13.83
C ILE A 94 -16.47 12.19 -13.51
N ASN A 95 -17.77 12.11 -13.84
CA ASN A 95 -18.77 13.07 -13.39
C ASN A 95 -19.32 12.65 -12.02
N VAL A 96 -18.95 13.38 -10.96
CA VAL A 96 -19.32 13.03 -9.58
C VAL A 96 -20.83 12.97 -9.33
N ASN A 97 -21.63 13.71 -10.12
CA ASN A 97 -23.10 13.71 -10.00
C ASN A 97 -23.79 12.61 -10.80
N LYS A 98 -23.07 11.88 -11.67
CA LYS A 98 -23.65 10.85 -12.54
C LYS A 98 -23.03 9.49 -12.33
N ASP A 99 -21.70 9.43 -12.22
CA ASP A 99 -20.92 8.19 -12.31
C ASP A 99 -20.52 7.68 -10.92
N MET A 100 -20.84 8.43 -9.86
CA MET A 100 -20.52 8.10 -8.47
C MET A 100 -21.78 8.00 -7.60
N PRO A 101 -21.70 7.40 -6.39
CA PRO A 101 -22.83 7.28 -5.48
C PRO A 101 -23.52 8.62 -5.23
N GLN A 102 -24.86 8.66 -5.34
CA GLN A 102 -25.63 9.89 -5.11
C GLN A 102 -25.83 10.22 -3.63
N ASP A 103 -25.68 9.21 -2.78
CA ASP A 103 -25.67 9.41 -1.32
C ASP A 103 -24.36 10.07 -0.89
N LYS A 104 -24.49 11.27 -0.35
CA LYS A 104 -23.35 12.09 0.10
C LYS A 104 -22.89 11.76 1.52
N ASP A 105 -23.55 10.84 2.23
CA ASP A 105 -23.13 10.39 3.57
C ASP A 105 -21.93 9.44 3.44
N VAL A 106 -20.77 9.98 3.10
CA VAL A 106 -19.49 9.27 2.97
C VAL A 106 -18.64 9.60 4.18
N ASP A 107 -18.19 8.57 4.89
CA ASP A 107 -17.38 8.75 6.10
C ASP A 107 -15.89 8.91 5.76
N VAL A 108 -15.37 8.11 4.80
CA VAL A 108 -13.94 8.09 4.47
C VAL A 108 -13.73 8.04 2.95
N ILE A 109 -12.73 8.78 2.46
CA ILE A 109 -12.20 8.61 1.11
C ILE A 109 -10.77 8.07 1.20
N LEU A 110 -10.51 6.95 0.50
CA LEU A 110 -9.18 6.38 0.32
C LEU A 110 -8.63 6.76 -1.04
N GLY A 111 -7.30 6.97 -1.13
CA GLY A 111 -6.68 7.24 -2.41
C GLY A 111 -5.18 6.95 -2.44
N GLY A 112 -4.76 6.05 -3.34
CA GLY A 112 -3.36 5.80 -3.66
C GLY A 112 -2.98 6.43 -4.99
N PHE A 113 -2.96 7.77 -5.09
CA PHE A 113 -2.72 8.44 -6.36
C PHE A 113 -1.34 8.13 -6.95
N PRO A 114 -1.20 8.05 -8.30
CA PRO A 114 0.00 7.55 -8.96
C PRO A 114 1.30 8.25 -8.53
N CYS A 115 2.28 7.44 -8.15
CA CYS A 115 3.58 7.87 -7.66
C CYS A 115 4.71 7.85 -8.71
N GLN A 116 4.42 7.44 -9.96
CA GLN A 116 5.47 7.21 -10.98
C GLN A 116 6.33 8.45 -11.26
N THR A 117 5.81 9.64 -10.99
CA THR A 117 6.51 10.92 -11.17
C THR A 117 7.41 11.29 -9.99
N PHE A 118 7.18 10.69 -8.83
CA PHE A 118 7.92 10.94 -7.57
C PHE A 118 8.91 9.81 -7.24
N SER A 119 8.76 8.65 -7.90
CA SER A 119 9.60 7.48 -7.63
C SER A 119 11.06 7.70 -8.04
N TYR A 120 11.99 7.16 -7.24
CA TYR A 120 13.42 7.12 -7.57
C TYR A 120 13.73 6.37 -8.88
N ALA A 121 12.83 5.50 -9.32
CA ALA A 121 12.94 4.74 -10.57
C ALA A 121 12.38 5.48 -11.80
N GLY A 122 11.59 6.54 -11.61
CA GLY A 122 10.97 7.32 -12.68
C GLY A 122 11.79 8.51 -13.15
N LYS A 123 11.25 9.25 -14.14
CA LYS A 123 11.88 10.48 -14.70
C LYS A 123 11.89 11.68 -13.74
N ARG A 124 11.40 11.54 -12.52
CA ARG A 124 11.34 12.55 -11.43
C ARG A 124 10.75 13.90 -11.89
N LYS A 125 9.71 13.87 -12.69
CA LYS A 125 9.03 15.09 -13.13
C LYS A 125 8.19 15.75 -12.04
N GLY A 126 7.89 15.02 -10.95
CA GLY A 126 7.14 15.55 -9.81
C GLY A 126 5.75 16.03 -10.22
N LEU A 127 5.36 17.19 -9.71
CA LEU A 127 4.06 17.81 -9.99
C LEU A 127 3.92 18.35 -11.42
N SER A 128 5.00 18.46 -12.20
CA SER A 128 4.91 18.90 -13.60
C SER A 128 4.40 17.82 -14.56
N ASP A 129 4.34 16.57 -14.15
CA ASP A 129 3.70 15.50 -14.93
C ASP A 129 2.20 15.50 -14.59
N PRO A 130 1.27 15.42 -15.56
CA PRO A 130 -0.17 15.36 -15.32
C PRO A 130 -0.55 14.26 -14.31
N ARG A 131 0.15 13.13 -14.31
CA ARG A 131 -0.05 12.05 -13.32
C ARG A 131 0.33 12.45 -11.91
N GLY A 132 1.28 13.38 -11.73
CA GLY A 132 1.65 13.94 -10.44
C GLY A 132 0.61 14.90 -9.87
N GLN A 133 -0.34 15.32 -10.71
CA GLN A 133 -1.45 16.21 -10.33
C GLN A 133 -2.77 15.46 -10.07
N LEU A 134 -2.80 14.12 -10.20
CA LEU A 134 -4.03 13.33 -10.00
C LEU A 134 -4.59 13.40 -8.57
N TYR A 135 -3.79 13.81 -7.59
CA TYR A 135 -4.31 14.11 -6.24
C TYR A 135 -5.35 15.25 -6.24
N LEU A 136 -5.31 16.17 -7.22
CA LEU A 136 -6.33 17.21 -7.39
C LEU A 136 -7.71 16.62 -7.72
N GLN A 137 -7.75 15.48 -8.40
CA GLN A 137 -8.99 14.75 -8.64
C GLN A 137 -9.54 14.13 -7.36
N MET A 138 -8.64 13.65 -6.47
CA MET A 138 -9.05 13.22 -5.13
C MET A 138 -9.63 14.42 -4.34
N ILE A 139 -9.00 15.59 -4.39
CA ILE A 139 -9.51 16.82 -3.76
C ILE A 139 -10.90 17.18 -4.33
N ARG A 140 -11.09 17.15 -5.64
CA ARG A 140 -12.39 17.42 -6.29
C ARG A 140 -13.49 16.50 -5.75
N ILE A 141 -13.19 15.23 -5.53
CA ILE A 141 -14.14 14.26 -5.00
C ILE A 141 -14.37 14.50 -3.50
N ILE A 142 -13.31 14.80 -2.75
CA ILE A 142 -13.41 15.20 -1.33
C ILE A 142 -14.29 16.43 -1.17
N ASP A 143 -14.14 17.43 -2.04
CA ASP A 143 -14.98 18.66 -2.03
C ASP A 143 -16.46 18.37 -2.27
N HIS A 144 -16.75 17.37 -3.08
CA HIS A 144 -18.14 16.98 -3.37
C HIS A 144 -18.80 16.27 -2.20
N TYR A 145 -18.11 15.28 -1.61
CA TYR A 145 -18.66 14.41 -0.54
C TYR A 145 -18.45 14.97 0.85
N LYS A 146 -17.42 15.80 1.07
CA LYS A 146 -17.03 16.31 2.39
C LYS A 146 -16.93 15.21 3.45
N PRO A 147 -16.16 14.10 3.20
CA PRO A 147 -16.04 13.00 4.14
C PRO A 147 -15.51 13.49 5.50
N LYS A 148 -15.75 12.72 6.56
CA LYS A 148 -15.20 13.04 7.89
C LYS A 148 -13.67 12.96 7.90
N MET A 149 -13.14 11.95 7.20
CA MET A 149 -11.70 11.74 7.04
C MET A 149 -11.35 11.33 5.61
N PHE A 150 -10.10 11.54 5.25
CA PHE A 150 -9.52 10.85 4.10
C PHE A 150 -8.17 10.22 4.48
N VAL A 151 -7.78 9.20 3.73
CA VAL A 151 -6.45 8.58 3.81
C VAL A 151 -5.86 8.53 2.41
N ALA A 152 -4.71 9.17 2.22
CA ALA A 152 -3.98 9.14 0.97
C ALA A 152 -2.63 8.44 1.14
N GLU A 153 -2.25 7.60 0.17
CA GLU A 153 -0.98 6.88 0.19
C GLU A 153 -0.08 7.33 -0.95
N ASN A 154 1.23 7.37 -0.67
CA ASN A 154 2.22 7.57 -1.72
C ASN A 154 3.59 6.99 -1.33
N VAL A 155 4.54 6.99 -2.28
CA VAL A 155 5.92 6.56 -2.01
C VAL A 155 6.71 7.61 -1.25
N ASP A 156 7.72 7.18 -0.48
CA ASP A 156 8.60 8.07 0.30
C ASP A 156 9.33 9.13 -0.57
N GLY A 157 9.53 8.85 -1.86
CA GLY A 157 10.16 9.78 -2.80
C GLY A 157 9.42 11.12 -2.96
N ILE A 158 8.13 11.20 -2.64
CA ILE A 158 7.33 12.44 -2.73
C ILE A 158 7.88 13.55 -1.83
N ARG A 159 8.48 13.20 -0.69
CA ARG A 159 9.11 14.15 0.25
C ARG A 159 10.33 14.85 -0.32
N ASN A 160 10.99 14.23 -1.29
CA ASN A 160 12.24 14.72 -1.89
C ASN A 160 12.05 15.32 -3.29
N SER A 161 10.84 15.29 -3.83
CA SER A 161 10.53 15.93 -5.11
C SER A 161 10.43 17.44 -4.92
N ARG A 162 11.21 18.20 -5.68
CA ARG A 162 11.32 19.66 -5.60
C ARG A 162 10.93 20.35 -6.90
N LYS A 163 10.02 19.75 -7.66
CA LYS A 163 9.48 20.34 -8.88
C LYS A 163 8.03 20.75 -8.66
N ASP A 164 7.72 22.01 -8.99
CA ASP A 164 6.36 22.52 -9.02
C ASP A 164 5.56 21.98 -10.23
N ARG A 165 4.34 22.52 -10.43
CA ARG A 165 3.44 22.13 -11.53
C ARG A 165 3.98 22.50 -12.90
N ASP A 166 4.84 23.53 -12.98
CA ASP A 166 5.46 24.02 -14.21
C ASP A 166 6.82 23.38 -14.49
N GLY A 167 7.28 22.48 -13.61
CA GLY A 167 8.55 21.76 -13.72
C GLY A 167 9.76 22.57 -13.23
N GLN A 168 9.53 23.72 -12.62
CA GLN A 168 10.56 24.55 -12.01
C GLN A 168 11.07 23.91 -10.73
N ASN A 169 12.36 24.03 -10.47
CA ASN A 169 12.92 23.61 -9.18
C ASN A 169 12.51 24.61 -8.10
N VAL A 170 11.89 24.11 -7.05
CA VAL A 170 11.43 24.92 -5.91
C VAL A 170 11.97 24.38 -4.59
N ASN A 171 12.02 25.22 -3.57
CA ASN A 171 12.48 24.84 -2.23
C ASN A 171 11.45 23.99 -1.45
N VAL A 172 10.18 24.02 -1.87
CA VAL A 172 9.07 23.30 -1.24
C VAL A 172 8.97 21.90 -1.84
N SER A 173 8.70 20.88 -1.02
CA SER A 173 8.51 19.53 -1.53
C SER A 173 7.13 19.36 -2.17
N ALA A 174 7.02 18.39 -3.06
CA ALA A 174 5.71 18.01 -3.62
C ALA A 174 4.73 17.61 -2.51
N LEU A 175 5.22 16.94 -1.46
CA LEU A 175 4.39 16.58 -0.31
C LEU A 175 3.85 17.83 0.40
N ASP A 176 4.71 18.83 0.69
CA ASP A 176 4.28 20.06 1.38
C ASP A 176 3.23 20.82 0.56
N THR A 177 3.37 20.83 -0.78
CA THR A 177 2.37 21.42 -1.68
C THR A 177 1.03 20.68 -1.56
N ILE A 178 1.06 19.34 -1.61
CA ILE A 178 -0.14 18.50 -1.52
C ILE A 178 -0.83 18.66 -0.16
N LEU A 179 -0.06 18.70 0.94
CA LEU A 179 -0.62 18.93 2.28
C LEU A 179 -1.32 20.30 2.36
N LYS A 180 -0.68 21.36 1.82
CA LYS A 180 -1.26 22.69 1.78
C LYS A 180 -2.54 22.75 0.94
N ASP A 181 -2.58 22.03 -0.18
CA ASP A 181 -3.77 21.96 -1.02
C ASP A 181 -4.93 21.28 -0.27
N PHE A 182 -4.72 20.14 0.41
CA PHE A 182 -5.75 19.53 1.25
C PHE A 182 -6.20 20.43 2.41
N ASP A 183 -5.26 21.11 3.06
CA ASP A 183 -5.58 22.06 4.15
C ASP A 183 -6.48 23.20 3.66
N SER A 184 -6.19 23.76 2.48
CA SER A 184 -6.99 24.83 1.87
C SER A 184 -8.41 24.40 1.50
N HIS A 185 -8.64 23.07 1.36
CA HIS A 185 -9.96 22.47 1.08
C HIS A 185 -10.72 22.01 2.33
N GLY A 186 -10.33 22.51 3.51
CA GLY A 186 -11.10 22.35 4.73
C GLY A 186 -10.73 21.16 5.60
N TYR A 187 -9.52 20.64 5.48
CA TYR A 187 -9.03 19.52 6.28
C TYR A 187 -7.79 19.90 7.09
N ASN A 188 -7.75 19.49 8.34
CA ASN A 188 -6.52 19.43 9.12
C ASN A 188 -5.75 18.18 8.67
N VAL A 189 -4.53 18.34 8.18
CA VAL A 189 -3.76 17.27 7.55
C VAL A 189 -2.42 17.04 8.20
N GLN A 190 -2.06 15.75 8.29
CA GLN A 190 -0.75 15.30 8.76
C GLN A 190 -0.29 14.09 7.96
N TYR A 191 1.00 13.77 7.99
CA TYR A 191 1.52 12.56 7.38
C TYR A 191 2.54 11.86 8.27
N HIS A 192 2.61 10.54 8.11
CA HIS A 192 3.69 9.70 8.63
C HIS A 192 4.29 8.83 7.54
N VAL A 193 5.58 8.49 7.69
CA VAL A 193 6.22 7.48 6.86
C VAL A 193 6.18 6.16 7.62
N LEU A 194 5.31 5.26 7.18
CA LEU A 194 5.16 3.94 7.79
C LEU A 194 6.05 2.91 7.06
N LEU A 195 6.76 2.10 7.83
CA LEU A 195 7.52 0.97 7.33
C LEU A 195 6.68 -0.31 7.50
N ALA A 196 6.33 -0.97 6.42
CA ALA A 196 5.45 -2.14 6.45
C ALA A 196 5.97 -3.27 7.38
N ALA A 197 7.30 -3.45 7.46
CA ALA A 197 7.90 -4.42 8.37
C ALA A 197 7.54 -4.17 9.84
N ASP A 198 7.32 -2.91 10.25
CA ASP A 198 6.95 -2.55 11.62
C ASP A 198 5.52 -2.98 11.99
N TYR A 199 4.77 -3.49 11.03
CA TYR A 199 3.38 -3.95 11.18
C TYR A 199 3.19 -5.43 10.85
N GLY A 200 4.28 -6.21 10.75
CA GLY A 200 4.22 -7.64 10.46
C GLY A 200 4.11 -8.00 8.98
N VAL A 201 4.51 -7.11 8.08
CA VAL A 201 4.68 -7.42 6.67
C VAL A 201 6.13 -7.83 6.40
N PRO A 202 6.43 -8.98 5.78
CA PRO A 202 7.81 -9.44 5.55
C PRO A 202 8.50 -8.67 4.41
N GLN A 203 8.39 -7.32 4.42
CA GLN A 203 8.92 -6.45 3.37
C GLN A 203 9.37 -5.08 3.89
N MET A 204 10.55 -4.63 3.47
CA MET A 204 11.09 -3.30 3.71
C MET A 204 10.44 -2.27 2.77
N ARG A 205 9.14 -1.99 3.00
CA ARG A 205 8.33 -1.08 2.19
C ARG A 205 7.95 0.15 2.98
N ARG A 206 8.46 1.31 2.59
CA ARG A 206 8.12 2.61 3.20
C ARG A 206 7.02 3.29 2.39
N ARG A 207 6.03 3.83 3.09
CA ARG A 207 4.94 4.60 2.48
C ARG A 207 4.62 5.84 3.28
N VAL A 208 4.42 6.93 2.57
CA VAL A 208 3.83 8.14 3.13
C VAL A 208 2.33 7.90 3.23
N ILE A 209 1.81 7.99 4.44
CA ILE A 209 0.37 7.95 4.72
C ILE A 209 -0.04 9.33 5.16
N ILE A 210 -0.88 9.98 4.38
CA ILE A 210 -1.48 11.27 4.69
C ILE A 210 -2.89 11.01 5.22
N MET A 211 -3.21 11.55 6.38
CA MET A 211 -4.56 11.54 6.92
C MET A 211 -5.06 12.97 7.04
N GLY A 212 -6.33 13.19 6.73
CA GLY A 212 -6.99 14.46 6.93
C GLY A 212 -8.29 14.28 7.68
N ILE A 213 -8.53 15.14 8.68
CA ILE A 213 -9.79 15.28 9.40
C ILE A 213 -10.44 16.58 8.98
N ARG A 214 -11.75 16.57 8.69
CA ARG A 214 -12.48 17.78 8.32
C ARG A 214 -12.44 18.79 9.47
N LYS A 215 -12.10 20.04 9.18
CA LYS A 215 -11.76 21.07 10.18
C LYS A 215 -12.86 21.33 11.23
N ASP A 216 -14.13 21.14 10.86
CA ASP A 216 -15.27 21.28 11.77
C ASP A 216 -15.38 20.15 12.83
N LEU A 217 -14.66 19.04 12.62
CA LEU A 217 -14.68 17.88 13.51
C LEU A 217 -13.51 17.85 14.49
N GLY A 218 -12.42 18.55 14.23
CA GLY A 218 -11.28 18.63 15.14
C GLY A 218 -9.92 18.62 14.45
N ASP A 219 -8.89 18.55 15.25
CA ASP A 219 -7.50 18.53 14.80
C ASP A 219 -6.99 17.10 14.61
N ILE A 220 -6.01 16.94 13.71
CA ILE A 220 -5.28 15.70 13.55
C ILE A 220 -4.01 15.72 14.39
N SER A 221 -3.66 14.59 14.98
CA SER A 221 -2.42 14.46 15.78
C SER A 221 -1.72 13.12 15.50
N ASP A 222 -0.45 13.02 15.91
CA ASP A 222 0.35 11.79 15.79
C ASP A 222 -0.31 10.59 16.47
N GLU A 223 -1.09 10.83 17.51
CA GLU A 223 -1.82 9.77 18.22
C GLU A 223 -2.81 9.01 17.34
N TYR A 224 -3.24 9.58 16.20
CA TYR A 224 -4.19 8.94 15.27
C TYR A 224 -3.51 8.01 14.26
N TYR A 225 -2.21 7.82 14.33
CA TYR A 225 -1.50 6.84 13.50
C TYR A 225 -1.28 5.53 14.25
N PRO A 226 -1.21 4.40 13.51
CA PRO A 226 -1.01 3.11 14.14
C PRO A 226 0.39 2.96 14.74
N LEU A 227 0.44 2.48 15.99
CA LEU A 227 1.69 2.16 16.67
C LEU A 227 2.38 0.96 15.99
N PRO A 228 3.68 1.01 15.73
CA PRO A 228 4.46 -0.17 15.32
C PRO A 228 4.33 -1.31 16.34
N THR A 229 4.06 -2.53 15.86
CA THR A 229 3.94 -3.74 16.68
C THR A 229 5.10 -4.71 16.48
N TYR A 230 5.97 -4.46 15.52
CA TYR A 230 7.20 -5.21 15.23
C TYR A 230 8.39 -4.28 15.16
N ASP A 231 9.60 -4.77 15.49
CA ASP A 231 10.86 -4.05 15.28
C ASP A 231 11.96 -5.01 14.81
N GLU A 232 13.08 -4.47 14.32
CA GLU A 232 14.19 -5.26 13.78
C GLU A 232 14.70 -6.31 14.75
N THR A 233 14.74 -6.01 16.03
CA THR A 233 15.33 -6.84 17.08
C THR A 233 14.30 -7.53 17.95
N GLY A 234 13.06 -7.08 17.95
CA GLY A 234 12.00 -7.48 18.88
C GLY A 234 12.17 -6.97 20.31
N LYS A 235 13.16 -6.11 20.55
CA LYS A 235 13.47 -5.62 21.91
C LYS A 235 12.55 -4.47 22.36
N ILE A 236 11.94 -3.78 21.42
CA ILE A 236 11.11 -2.60 21.68
C ILE A 236 9.64 -2.99 21.73
N THR A 237 9.18 -3.70 20.71
CA THR A 237 7.77 -4.08 20.55
C THR A 237 7.45 -5.47 21.15
N GLY A 238 8.45 -6.27 21.46
CA GLY A 238 8.30 -7.68 21.83
C GLY A 238 8.21 -8.62 20.63
N GLN A 239 8.09 -8.09 19.40
CA GLN A 239 7.98 -8.89 18.18
C GLN A 239 9.03 -8.45 17.15
N LYS A 240 9.81 -9.41 16.66
CA LYS A 240 10.81 -9.18 15.63
C LYS A 240 10.16 -9.13 14.26
N TRP A 241 10.71 -8.31 13.35
CA TRP A 241 10.25 -8.28 11.95
C TRP A 241 10.15 -9.67 11.34
N LEU A 242 9.07 -9.91 10.62
CA LEU A 242 8.92 -11.11 9.82
C LEU A 242 9.92 -11.07 8.66
N THR A 243 10.57 -12.20 8.45
CA THR A 243 11.59 -12.38 7.40
C THR A 243 10.94 -12.88 6.10
N ALA A 244 11.68 -12.85 5.02
CA ALA A 244 11.24 -13.48 3.77
C ALA A 244 11.04 -15.01 3.96
N LYS A 245 11.82 -15.65 4.84
CA LYS A 245 11.62 -17.06 5.19
C LYS A 245 10.23 -17.28 5.79
N ASP A 246 9.84 -16.47 6.76
CA ASP A 246 8.52 -16.58 7.41
C ASP A 246 7.38 -16.43 6.39
N GLY A 247 7.58 -15.59 5.38
CA GLY A 247 6.56 -15.32 4.37
C GLY A 247 6.42 -16.37 3.26
N ILE A 248 7.53 -16.98 2.81
CA ILE A 248 7.52 -17.74 1.54
C ILE A 248 8.32 -19.05 1.52
N ASP A 249 8.97 -19.45 2.62
CA ASP A 249 9.87 -20.62 2.59
C ASP A 249 9.11 -21.93 2.33
N ASP A 250 7.92 -22.05 2.85
CA ASP A 250 7.02 -23.18 2.64
C ASP A 250 6.59 -23.36 1.18
N LEU A 251 6.61 -22.29 0.38
CA LEU A 251 6.23 -22.29 -1.05
C LEU A 251 7.42 -22.65 -1.97
N TRP A 252 8.67 -22.46 -1.52
CA TRP A 252 9.84 -22.46 -2.41
C TRP A 252 9.95 -23.69 -3.32
N ASN A 253 9.74 -24.89 -2.77
CA ASN A 253 9.82 -26.15 -3.50
C ASN A 253 8.46 -26.69 -3.97
N LYS A 254 7.38 -25.89 -3.88
CA LYS A 254 6.00 -26.31 -4.18
C LYS A 254 5.43 -25.74 -5.47
N VAL A 255 6.25 -25.16 -6.34
CA VAL A 255 5.81 -24.71 -7.67
C VAL A 255 5.13 -25.88 -8.42
N ASN A 256 3.93 -25.68 -8.92
CA ASN A 256 3.03 -26.70 -9.51
C ASN A 256 2.62 -27.86 -8.56
N LYS A 257 2.90 -27.76 -7.25
CA LYS A 257 2.68 -28.85 -6.29
C LYS A 257 1.79 -28.44 -5.11
N THR A 258 1.13 -27.32 -5.19
CA THR A 258 0.22 -26.81 -4.16
C THR A 258 -1.13 -26.44 -4.76
N THR A 259 -2.17 -26.45 -3.93
CA THR A 259 -3.51 -25.93 -4.27
C THR A 259 -3.62 -24.42 -4.11
N ILE A 260 -2.61 -23.78 -3.51
CA ILE A 260 -2.57 -22.32 -3.36
C ILE A 260 -2.47 -21.69 -4.76
N PRO A 261 -3.39 -20.77 -5.12
CA PRO A 261 -3.42 -20.20 -6.46
C PRO A 261 -2.19 -19.32 -6.73
N ASN A 262 -1.91 -19.08 -8.01
CA ASN A 262 -0.82 -18.22 -8.49
C ASN A 262 0.60 -18.69 -8.11
N HIS A 263 0.79 -20.03 -7.96
CA HIS A 263 2.08 -20.63 -7.65
C HIS A 263 2.45 -21.78 -8.60
N THR A 264 2.26 -21.56 -9.87
CA THR A 264 2.65 -22.47 -10.95
C THR A 264 3.83 -21.92 -11.74
N SER A 265 4.41 -22.73 -12.64
CA SER A 265 5.44 -22.26 -13.57
C SER A 265 4.99 -21.13 -14.51
N ARG A 266 3.67 -20.98 -14.71
CA ARG A 266 3.08 -19.87 -15.48
C ARG A 266 3.07 -18.56 -14.69
N ASP A 267 3.10 -18.66 -13.39
CA ASP A 267 3.07 -17.53 -12.45
C ASP A 267 4.49 -17.03 -12.11
N ILE A 268 5.52 -17.55 -12.76
CA ILE A 268 6.91 -17.13 -12.56
C ILE A 268 7.35 -16.30 -13.75
N SER A 269 7.91 -15.11 -13.50
CA SER A 269 8.48 -14.25 -14.56
C SER A 269 9.61 -14.97 -15.29
N LYS A 270 9.56 -14.94 -16.62
CA LYS A 270 10.60 -15.45 -17.53
C LYS A 270 11.74 -14.45 -17.76
N ALA A 271 11.74 -13.33 -17.06
CA ALA A 271 12.75 -12.30 -17.20
C ALA A 271 14.16 -12.86 -16.92
N LYS A 272 15.11 -12.53 -17.80
CA LYS A 272 16.50 -12.96 -17.67
C LYS A 272 17.14 -12.34 -16.43
N PHE A 273 17.93 -13.13 -15.72
CA PHE A 273 18.81 -12.67 -14.67
C PHE A 273 20.21 -12.39 -15.24
N TYR A 274 20.83 -11.31 -14.76
CA TYR A 274 22.17 -10.91 -15.17
C TYR A 274 23.10 -10.87 -13.95
N PRO A 275 23.84 -11.95 -13.63
CA PRO A 275 24.74 -11.98 -12.50
C PRO A 275 25.73 -10.81 -12.49
N GLY A 276 26.01 -10.24 -11.33
CA GLY A 276 26.99 -9.17 -11.15
C GLY A 276 26.58 -7.78 -11.66
N ARG A 277 25.45 -7.62 -12.34
CA ARG A 277 24.96 -6.30 -12.76
C ARG A 277 24.14 -5.64 -11.66
N LYS A 278 24.49 -4.43 -11.26
CA LYS A 278 23.68 -3.57 -10.40
C LYS A 278 22.51 -3.00 -11.22
N MET A 279 21.45 -3.78 -11.37
CA MET A 279 20.23 -3.39 -12.06
C MET A 279 19.07 -3.34 -11.05
N GLN A 280 18.13 -2.43 -11.31
CA GLN A 280 16.85 -2.47 -10.62
C GLN A 280 16.18 -3.84 -10.85
N GLY A 281 15.64 -4.45 -9.79
CA GLY A 281 15.01 -5.77 -9.86
C GLY A 281 15.98 -6.97 -9.87
N ASN A 282 17.26 -6.72 -9.92
CA ASN A 282 18.30 -7.75 -9.72
C ASN A 282 18.60 -7.94 -8.23
N ASN A 283 17.64 -7.57 -7.36
CA ASN A 283 17.76 -7.68 -5.92
C ASN A 283 17.46 -9.11 -5.47
N ARG A 284 18.42 -9.73 -4.82
CA ARG A 284 18.26 -11.01 -4.20
C ARG A 284 17.49 -10.88 -2.88
N ILE A 285 16.58 -11.80 -2.63
CA ILE A 285 15.90 -11.92 -1.34
C ILE A 285 16.72 -12.88 -0.46
N LEU A 286 17.01 -12.43 0.75
CA LEU A 286 17.66 -13.24 1.78
C LEU A 286 16.63 -13.72 2.78
N SER A 287 16.77 -14.98 3.23
CA SER A 287 15.78 -15.63 4.12
C SER A 287 15.68 -14.99 5.49
N ASN A 288 16.79 -14.49 6.01
CA ASN A 288 16.93 -14.05 7.41
C ASN A 288 16.53 -12.60 7.68
N ARG A 289 15.90 -11.91 6.72
CA ARG A 289 15.42 -10.53 6.85
C ARG A 289 14.19 -10.27 5.97
N PRO A 290 13.44 -9.18 6.22
CA PRO A 290 12.35 -8.79 5.32
C PRO A 290 12.84 -8.61 3.89
N SER A 291 11.99 -8.91 2.91
CA SER A 291 12.32 -8.73 1.50
C SER A 291 12.52 -7.25 1.15
N PRO A 292 13.32 -6.92 0.12
CA PRO A 292 13.27 -5.60 -0.49
C PRO A 292 11.86 -5.29 -1.01
N THR A 293 11.57 -4.00 -1.22
CA THR A 293 10.27 -3.55 -1.76
C THR A 293 9.95 -4.21 -3.10
N ILE A 294 8.83 -4.90 -3.21
CA ILE A 294 8.25 -5.38 -4.47
C ILE A 294 7.78 -4.18 -5.28
N ARG A 295 8.18 -4.10 -6.54
CA ARG A 295 7.93 -2.95 -7.43
C ARG A 295 7.01 -3.32 -8.58
N ALA A 296 6.30 -2.32 -9.08
CA ALA A 296 5.36 -2.41 -10.19
C ALA A 296 5.98 -1.95 -11.52
N GLU A 297 7.08 -2.54 -11.95
CA GLU A 297 7.75 -2.06 -13.17
C GLU A 297 7.35 -2.85 -14.41
N HIS A 298 7.22 -2.12 -15.55
CA HIS A 298 6.62 -2.61 -16.79
C HIS A 298 7.49 -3.56 -17.63
N HIS A 299 8.76 -3.71 -17.33
CA HIS A 299 9.70 -4.29 -18.27
C HIS A 299 10.15 -5.70 -17.90
N GLY A 300 9.27 -6.51 -17.32
CA GLY A 300 9.47 -7.96 -17.14
C GLY A 300 10.78 -8.41 -16.47
N ASN A 301 11.76 -7.52 -16.42
CA ASN A 301 13.08 -7.78 -15.87
C ASN A 301 13.21 -7.34 -14.40
N ILE A 302 12.23 -6.61 -13.84
CA ILE A 302 12.43 -5.82 -12.63
C ILE A 302 11.34 -6.07 -11.59
N GLU A 303 10.23 -6.71 -11.98
CA GLU A 303 8.99 -6.78 -11.19
C GLU A 303 9.06 -7.78 -10.05
N ALA A 304 9.81 -8.86 -10.23
CA ALA A 304 9.93 -9.90 -9.21
C ALA A 304 11.39 -10.08 -8.82
N HIS A 305 11.65 -9.99 -7.54
CA HIS A 305 12.93 -10.38 -6.97
C HIS A 305 13.21 -11.85 -7.26
N TYR A 306 14.44 -12.27 -7.09
CA TYR A 306 14.79 -13.68 -7.19
C TYR A 306 15.35 -14.21 -5.88
N ARG A 307 15.29 -15.51 -5.71
CA ARG A 307 15.82 -16.24 -4.58
C ARG A 307 16.58 -17.47 -5.08
N THR A 308 17.63 -17.83 -4.37
CA THR A 308 18.35 -19.08 -4.57
C THR A 308 17.93 -20.10 -3.50
N LYS A 309 18.24 -21.36 -3.70
CA LYS A 309 17.99 -22.41 -2.74
C LYS A 309 18.79 -22.19 -1.43
N LEU A 310 20.00 -21.66 -1.56
CA LEU A 310 20.87 -21.30 -0.45
C LEU A 310 20.95 -19.77 -0.34
N ASP A 311 21.06 -19.25 0.87
CA ASP A 311 21.21 -17.80 1.10
C ASP A 311 22.67 -17.32 0.93
N ASP A 312 23.48 -18.04 0.20
CA ASP A 312 24.82 -17.58 -0.20
C ASP A 312 24.69 -16.57 -1.34
N PRO A 313 25.16 -15.33 -1.20
CA PRO A 313 25.13 -14.32 -2.23
C PRO A 313 25.85 -14.73 -3.53
N ASN A 314 26.78 -15.64 -3.46
CA ASN A 314 27.57 -16.11 -4.60
C ASN A 314 27.04 -17.43 -5.20
N ASP A 315 26.18 -18.13 -4.50
CA ASP A 315 25.56 -19.36 -5.01
C ASP A 315 24.30 -19.04 -5.83
N MET A 316 24.37 -19.34 -7.12
CA MET A 316 23.27 -19.19 -8.06
C MET A 316 22.57 -20.51 -8.39
N ASN A 317 22.95 -21.62 -7.73
CA ASN A 317 22.31 -22.90 -7.93
C ASN A 317 20.84 -22.87 -7.48
N GLY A 318 19.96 -23.33 -8.35
CA GLY A 318 18.53 -23.38 -8.06
C GLY A 318 17.85 -22.02 -7.94
N TRP A 319 18.47 -20.93 -8.41
CA TRP A 319 17.81 -19.64 -8.45
C TRP A 319 16.59 -19.69 -9.36
N ARG A 320 15.57 -18.92 -9.00
CA ARG A 320 14.42 -18.58 -9.85
C ARG A 320 13.83 -17.25 -9.42
N ARG A 321 13.01 -16.67 -10.28
CA ARG A 321 12.16 -15.56 -9.92
C ARG A 321 11.08 -16.03 -8.93
N LEU A 322 10.61 -15.12 -8.11
CA LEU A 322 9.45 -15.38 -7.26
C LEU A 322 8.20 -15.59 -8.12
N SER A 323 7.32 -16.44 -7.68
CA SER A 323 5.97 -16.55 -8.25
C SER A 323 5.12 -15.34 -7.86
N VAL A 324 3.98 -15.18 -8.55
CA VAL A 324 2.96 -14.19 -8.18
C VAL A 324 2.53 -14.37 -6.72
N ARG A 325 2.30 -15.62 -6.26
CA ARG A 325 1.94 -15.93 -4.87
C ARG A 325 3.01 -15.54 -3.87
N GLU A 326 4.27 -15.82 -4.14
CA GLU A 326 5.37 -15.43 -3.27
C GLU A 326 5.45 -13.89 -3.16
N CYS A 327 5.31 -13.16 -4.26
CA CYS A 327 5.25 -11.70 -4.22
C CYS A 327 4.04 -11.19 -3.44
N ALA A 328 2.87 -11.83 -3.61
CA ALA A 328 1.65 -11.50 -2.89
C ALA A 328 1.80 -11.70 -1.38
N ARG A 329 2.38 -12.82 -0.94
CA ARG A 329 2.65 -13.06 0.48
C ARG A 329 3.67 -12.07 1.07
N LEU A 330 4.73 -11.73 0.35
CA LEU A 330 5.66 -10.69 0.80
C LEU A 330 5.01 -9.31 0.89
N GLN A 331 3.90 -9.10 0.19
CA GLN A 331 3.05 -7.92 0.27
C GLN A 331 1.89 -8.09 1.27
N SER A 332 1.85 -9.18 2.01
CA SER A 332 0.81 -9.57 2.98
C SER A 332 -0.59 -9.81 2.41
N PHE A 333 -0.73 -10.17 1.14
CA PHE A 333 -2.00 -10.71 0.64
C PHE A 333 -2.23 -12.13 1.16
N PRO A 334 -3.45 -12.50 1.56
CA PRO A 334 -3.80 -13.84 1.99
C PRO A 334 -3.72 -14.85 0.83
N ASP A 335 -3.58 -16.13 1.14
CA ASP A 335 -3.54 -17.19 0.12
C ASP A 335 -4.85 -17.37 -0.64
N THR A 336 -5.95 -16.97 -0.03
CA THR A 336 -7.29 -16.97 -0.64
C THR A 336 -7.47 -15.85 -1.67
N TYR A 337 -6.61 -14.81 -1.67
CA TYR A 337 -6.68 -13.72 -2.63
C TYR A 337 -6.23 -14.18 -4.01
N ASN A 338 -7.11 -14.06 -5.01
CA ASN A 338 -6.87 -14.59 -6.35
C ASN A 338 -6.37 -13.49 -7.30
N PHE A 339 -5.30 -13.76 -8.05
CA PHE A 339 -4.76 -12.87 -9.09
C PHE A 339 -5.04 -13.49 -10.45
N THR A 340 -6.20 -13.20 -11.00
CA THR A 340 -6.75 -13.85 -12.22
C THR A 340 -6.13 -13.35 -13.51
N ALA A 341 -5.39 -12.24 -13.49
CA ALA A 341 -4.73 -11.70 -14.66
C ALA A 341 -3.39 -12.43 -14.99
N SER A 342 -2.75 -12.03 -16.09
CA SER A 342 -1.41 -12.53 -16.43
C SER A 342 -0.41 -12.26 -15.31
N ALA A 343 0.63 -13.10 -15.19
CA ALA A 343 1.67 -12.92 -14.17
C ALA A 343 2.29 -11.51 -14.19
N SER A 344 2.51 -10.92 -15.37
CA SER A 344 3.04 -9.55 -15.50
C SER A 344 2.09 -8.51 -14.92
N SER A 345 0.78 -8.63 -15.20
CA SER A 345 -0.23 -7.72 -14.66
C SER A 345 -0.40 -7.90 -13.15
N ALA A 346 -0.33 -9.15 -12.66
CA ALA A 346 -0.39 -9.45 -11.24
C ALA A 346 0.81 -8.87 -10.47
N TYR A 347 2.03 -9.03 -10.96
CA TYR A 347 3.22 -8.39 -10.36
C TYR A 347 3.08 -6.87 -10.29
N LYS A 348 2.57 -6.25 -11.38
CA LYS A 348 2.33 -4.81 -11.41
C LYS A 348 1.31 -4.39 -10.36
N ALA A 349 0.19 -5.09 -10.26
CA ALA A 349 -0.87 -4.81 -9.31
C ALA A 349 -0.38 -4.97 -7.86
N ILE A 350 0.30 -6.09 -7.55
CA ILE A 350 0.90 -6.34 -6.23
C ILE A 350 1.92 -5.26 -5.87
N GLY A 351 2.81 -4.90 -6.80
CA GLY A 351 3.84 -3.88 -6.54
C GLY A 351 3.29 -2.48 -6.28
N ASN A 352 2.13 -2.14 -6.88
CA ASN A 352 1.42 -0.88 -6.62
C ASN A 352 0.62 -0.91 -5.32
N ALA A 353 0.18 -2.07 -4.85
CA ALA A 353 -0.72 -2.17 -3.72
C ALA A 353 -0.11 -1.68 -2.40
N VAL A 354 -0.96 -1.14 -1.54
CA VAL A 354 -0.67 -1.03 -0.10
C VAL A 354 -0.79 -2.43 0.51
N PRO A 355 0.16 -2.87 1.35
CA PRO A 355 0.06 -4.18 2.01
C PRO A 355 -1.21 -4.28 2.86
N PRO A 356 -2.05 -5.31 2.69
CA PRO A 356 -3.30 -5.46 3.45
C PRO A 356 -3.14 -5.40 4.97
N VAL A 357 -2.08 -6.00 5.52
CA VAL A 357 -1.79 -5.96 6.96
C VAL A 357 -1.48 -4.54 7.43
N LEU A 358 -0.68 -3.77 6.68
CA LEU A 358 -0.44 -2.34 6.99
C LEU A 358 -1.75 -1.55 6.90
N ALA A 359 -2.54 -1.78 5.86
CA ALA A 359 -3.82 -1.10 5.65
C ALA A 359 -4.84 -1.44 6.75
N TRP A 360 -4.83 -2.67 7.30
CA TRP A 360 -5.67 -3.05 8.44
C TRP A 360 -5.31 -2.25 9.70
N ASN A 361 -4.02 -2.06 9.97
CA ASN A 361 -3.58 -1.22 11.10
C ASN A 361 -4.02 0.24 10.92
N ILE A 362 -3.93 0.77 9.69
CA ILE A 362 -4.41 2.12 9.36
C ILE A 362 -5.94 2.19 9.55
N ALA A 363 -6.69 1.21 9.08
CA ALA A 363 -8.15 1.16 9.21
C ALA A 363 -8.60 1.18 10.67
N ARG A 364 -7.95 0.40 11.55
CA ARG A 364 -8.22 0.42 12.99
C ARG A 364 -7.96 1.79 13.61
N SER A 365 -6.90 2.43 13.17
CA SER A 365 -6.55 3.78 13.57
C SER A 365 -7.61 4.79 13.12
N VAL A 366 -8.05 4.75 11.87
CA VAL A 366 -9.13 5.60 11.33
C VAL A 366 -10.45 5.37 12.09
N TYR A 367 -10.81 4.11 12.36
CA TYR A 367 -12.01 3.79 13.14
C TYR A 367 -11.95 4.38 14.55
N TYR A 368 -10.82 4.23 15.23
CA TYR A 368 -10.61 4.80 16.56
C TYR A 368 -10.77 6.33 16.54
N THR A 369 -10.16 6.99 15.57
CA THR A 369 -10.23 8.43 15.40
C THR A 369 -11.67 8.89 15.17
N LEU A 370 -12.40 8.28 14.24
CA LEU A 370 -13.79 8.62 13.93
C LEU A 370 -14.77 8.40 15.10
N ASN A 371 -14.43 7.54 16.06
CA ASN A 371 -15.24 7.36 17.28
C ASN A 371 -14.87 8.35 18.40
N LYS A 372 -13.80 9.12 18.24
CA LYS A 372 -13.43 10.21 19.15
C LYS A 372 -13.95 11.58 18.69
N LEU A 373 -14.21 11.75 17.40
CA LEU A 373 -14.82 12.93 16.81
C LEU A 373 -16.34 12.97 17.05
#